data_7eb7598b9bc2aa78fdfebed8ed1e025f
#
_entry.id   7eb7598b9bc2aa78fdfebed8ed1e025f
#
_cell.length_a   1.000
_cell.length_b   1.000
_cell.length_c   1.000
_cell.angle_alpha   90.00
_cell.angle_beta   90.00
_cell.angle_gamma   90.00
#
_symmetry.space_group_name_H-M   'P 1'
#
loop_
_entity.id
_entity.type
_entity.pdbx_description
1 polymer ?
#
loop_
_entity_poly.entity_id
_entity_poly.type
_entity_poly.pdbx_seq_one_letter_code
_entity_poly.pdbx_strand_id
1 'polypeptide(L)'
;MILISFSSAALTGNMDATVKALLDSGTAAVGFVISIGGIMTMWSGVMAIAEKSGLTDIFARLLSPIICFLFRSVKCGSDAEKAISMNITANFLGLANAATPLGIKAMRELDRLNGSRGAHCASDDMCMLAVLNSASVQLIPSTLIAIRSAAGAADPGEIILPIWIASAVTAASGIAAAKICSRRRCS
;
A
#
# COMPACT_ATOMS: atom_id res chain seq x y z
N MET A 1 15.46 16.76 -14.43
CA MET A 1 15.66 17.82 -13.41
C MET A 1 17.14 18.10 -13.21
N ILE A 2 17.98 17.17 -12.74
CA ILE A 2 19.42 17.40 -12.47
C ILE A 2 20.16 17.95 -13.70
N LEU A 3 20.02 17.33 -14.88
CA LEU A 3 20.67 17.79 -16.11
C LEU A 3 20.23 19.22 -16.50
N ILE A 4 18.94 19.52 -16.34
CA ILE A 4 18.41 20.86 -16.65
C ILE A 4 18.99 21.90 -15.69
N SER A 5 19.08 21.57 -14.39
CA SER A 5 19.67 22.47 -13.39
C SER A 5 21.14 22.74 -13.67
N PHE A 6 21.93 21.71 -14.03
CA PHE A 6 23.33 21.87 -14.41
C PHE A 6 23.53 22.69 -15.68
N SER A 7 22.71 22.45 -16.71
CA SER A 7 22.75 23.22 -17.96
C SER A 7 22.39 24.71 -17.70
N SER A 8 21.36 24.95 -16.89
CA SER A 8 20.99 26.31 -16.50
C SER A 8 22.08 27.01 -15.70
N ALA A 9 22.70 26.31 -14.75
CA ALA A 9 23.80 26.83 -13.93
C ALA A 9 25.04 27.18 -14.78
N ALA A 10 25.36 26.36 -15.79
CA ALA A 10 26.43 26.63 -16.72
C ALA A 10 26.18 27.88 -17.58
N LEU A 11 24.91 28.05 -18.03
CA LEU A 11 24.50 29.22 -18.84
C LEU A 11 24.43 30.52 -18.01
N THR A 12 24.08 30.43 -16.74
CA THR A 12 23.92 31.59 -15.84
C THR A 12 25.17 31.92 -15.02
N GLY A 13 26.24 31.13 -15.15
CA GLY A 13 27.48 31.32 -14.38
C GLY A 13 27.38 30.98 -12.90
N ASN A 14 26.36 30.25 -12.49
CA ASN A 14 26.00 29.98 -11.08
C ASN A 14 26.37 28.55 -10.61
N MET A 15 27.53 28.05 -11.13
CA MET A 15 27.96 26.68 -10.87
C MET A 15 28.31 26.42 -9.40
N ASP A 16 28.96 27.39 -8.71
CA ASP A 16 29.34 27.22 -7.31
C ASP A 16 28.13 27.07 -6.40
N ALA A 17 27.09 27.87 -6.63
CA ALA A 17 25.81 27.75 -5.87
C ALA A 17 25.13 26.40 -6.14
N THR A 18 25.21 25.92 -7.37
CA THR A 18 24.62 24.61 -7.73
C THR A 18 25.37 23.44 -7.09
N VAL A 19 26.69 23.48 -7.08
CA VAL A 19 27.53 22.46 -6.42
C VAL A 19 27.30 22.48 -4.92
N LYS A 20 27.25 23.66 -4.29
CA LYS A 20 26.95 23.79 -2.87
C LYS A 20 25.57 23.23 -2.55
N ALA A 21 24.53 23.59 -3.31
CA ALA A 21 23.18 23.07 -3.13
C ALA A 21 23.10 21.54 -3.28
N LEU A 22 23.92 20.96 -4.17
CA LEU A 22 24.00 19.51 -4.34
C LEU A 22 24.60 18.83 -3.10
N LEU A 23 25.69 19.37 -2.56
CA LEU A 23 26.33 18.85 -1.34
C LEU A 23 25.41 18.98 -0.12
N ASP A 24 24.79 20.14 0.05
CA ASP A 24 23.84 20.40 1.14
C ASP A 24 22.61 19.47 1.04
N SER A 25 22.10 19.24 -0.17
CA SER A 25 20.99 18.32 -0.40
C SER A 25 21.36 16.86 -0.10
N GLY A 26 22.60 16.44 -0.35
CA GLY A 26 23.11 15.13 0.02
C GLY A 26 23.08 14.91 1.53
N THR A 27 23.57 15.87 2.30
CA THR A 27 23.56 15.83 3.76
C THR A 27 22.12 15.83 4.31
N ALA A 28 21.27 16.69 3.76
CA ALA A 28 19.86 16.76 4.14
C ALA A 28 19.12 15.43 3.82
N ALA A 29 19.42 14.79 2.69
CA ALA A 29 18.83 13.51 2.32
C ALA A 29 19.20 12.39 3.31
N VAL A 30 20.47 12.33 3.75
CA VAL A 30 20.89 11.33 4.76
C VAL A 30 20.15 11.55 6.08
N GLY A 31 20.08 12.79 6.58
CA GLY A 31 19.33 13.13 7.79
C GLY A 31 17.85 12.76 7.68
N PHE A 32 17.23 13.01 6.53
CA PHE A 32 15.85 12.67 6.24
C PHE A 32 15.61 11.15 6.26
N VAL A 33 16.48 10.36 5.63
CA VAL A 33 16.39 8.88 5.64
C VAL A 33 16.51 8.33 7.06
N ILE A 34 17.44 8.85 7.87
CA ILE A 34 17.61 8.42 9.27
C ILE A 34 16.33 8.74 10.08
N SER A 35 15.78 9.95 9.93
CA SER A 35 14.57 10.38 10.64
C SER A 35 13.36 9.52 10.26
N ILE A 36 13.13 9.29 8.97
CA ILE A 36 12.04 8.40 8.51
C ILE A 36 12.27 6.97 8.99
N GLY A 37 13.50 6.46 8.85
CA GLY A 37 13.85 5.11 9.28
C GLY A 37 13.56 4.88 10.75
N GLY A 38 13.89 5.86 11.61
CA GLY A 38 13.58 5.81 13.05
C GLY A 38 12.07 5.70 13.32
N ILE A 39 11.26 6.58 12.72
CA ILE A 39 9.80 6.57 12.89
C ILE A 39 9.18 5.27 12.34
N MET A 40 9.62 4.82 11.17
CA MET A 40 9.12 3.57 10.58
C MET A 40 9.49 2.35 11.42
N THR A 41 10.69 2.32 12.00
CA THR A 41 11.12 1.23 12.89
C THR A 41 10.26 1.20 14.16
N MET A 42 10.05 2.34 14.81
CA MET A 42 9.18 2.47 15.96
C MET A 42 7.77 1.97 15.63
N TRP A 43 7.20 2.44 14.53
CA TRP A 43 5.86 2.05 14.08
C TRP A 43 5.75 0.56 13.76
N SER A 44 6.76 -0.01 13.08
CA SER A 44 6.83 -1.44 12.80
C SER A 44 6.86 -2.27 14.09
N GLY A 45 7.53 -1.79 15.13
CA GLY A 45 7.53 -2.42 16.47
C GLY A 45 6.14 -2.42 17.10
N VAL A 46 5.44 -1.28 17.10
CA VAL A 46 4.06 -1.16 17.60
C VAL A 46 3.12 -2.11 16.84
N MET A 47 3.23 -2.17 15.51
CA MET A 47 2.40 -3.05 14.70
C MET A 47 2.73 -4.53 14.90
N ALA A 48 3.99 -4.90 15.14
CA ALA A 48 4.36 -6.27 15.48
C ALA A 48 3.75 -6.73 16.81
N ILE A 49 3.61 -5.83 17.78
CA ILE A 49 2.89 -6.10 19.03
C ILE A 49 1.40 -6.30 18.76
N ALA A 50 0.79 -5.44 17.95
CA ALA A 50 -0.60 -5.56 17.56
C ALA A 50 -0.90 -6.88 16.82
N GLU A 51 0.01 -7.33 15.95
CA GLU A 51 -0.08 -8.63 15.28
C GLU A 51 -0.03 -9.79 16.28
N LYS A 52 0.94 -9.78 17.17
CA LYS A 52 1.10 -10.83 18.20
C LYS A 52 -0.04 -10.85 19.22
N SER A 53 -0.72 -9.74 19.45
CA SER A 53 -1.89 -9.65 20.34
C SER A 53 -3.17 -10.25 19.73
N GLY A 54 -3.14 -10.71 18.47
CA GLY A 54 -4.30 -11.24 17.76
C GLY A 54 -5.23 -10.17 17.18
N LEU A 55 -4.83 -8.91 17.19
CA LEU A 55 -5.62 -7.81 16.62
C LEU A 55 -5.87 -8.02 15.13
N THR A 56 -4.88 -8.52 14.40
CA THR A 56 -4.99 -8.87 12.97
C THR A 56 -6.05 -9.93 12.71
N ASP A 57 -6.18 -10.93 13.59
CA ASP A 57 -7.19 -11.99 13.46
C ASP A 57 -8.61 -11.45 13.69
N ILE A 58 -8.76 -10.49 14.62
CA ILE A 58 -10.06 -9.83 14.87
C ILE A 58 -10.48 -9.04 13.63
N PHE A 59 -9.58 -8.24 13.07
CA PHE A 59 -9.85 -7.48 11.86
C PHE A 59 -10.10 -8.37 10.64
N ALA A 60 -9.35 -9.47 10.49
CA ALA A 60 -9.56 -10.43 9.41
C ALA A 60 -10.96 -11.07 9.48
N ARG A 61 -11.43 -11.43 10.69
CA ARG A 61 -12.81 -11.93 10.89
C ARG A 61 -13.87 -10.88 10.60
N LEU A 62 -13.64 -9.63 10.98
CA LEU A 62 -14.55 -8.51 10.70
C LEU A 62 -14.66 -8.22 9.20
N LEU A 63 -13.57 -8.36 8.46
CA LEU A 63 -13.52 -8.14 7.01
C LEU A 63 -14.01 -9.36 6.19
N SER A 64 -14.04 -10.55 6.78
CA SER A 64 -14.44 -11.80 6.13
C SER A 64 -15.78 -11.70 5.36
N PRO A 65 -16.88 -11.16 5.92
CA PRO A 65 -18.14 -11.05 5.18
C PRO A 65 -18.05 -10.15 3.95
N ILE A 66 -17.24 -9.09 4.01
CA ILE A 66 -17.01 -8.18 2.89
C ILE A 66 -16.22 -8.90 1.80
N ILE A 67 -15.23 -9.68 2.20
CA ILE A 67 -14.38 -10.46 1.28
C ILE A 67 -15.20 -11.54 0.59
N CYS A 68 -16.01 -12.29 1.32
CA CYS A 68 -16.91 -13.28 0.74
C CYS A 68 -17.89 -12.68 -0.28
N PHE A 69 -18.34 -11.45 -0.06
CA PHE A 69 -19.22 -10.74 -1.00
C PHE A 69 -18.47 -10.25 -2.25
N LEU A 70 -17.18 -9.90 -2.08
CA LEU A 70 -16.37 -9.30 -3.14
C LEU A 70 -15.77 -10.35 -4.07
N PHE A 71 -15.31 -11.47 -3.51
CA PHE A 71 -14.62 -12.57 -4.21
C PHE A 71 -15.58 -13.74 -4.45
N ARG A 72 -16.12 -13.83 -5.66
CA ARG A 72 -17.19 -14.78 -5.99
C ARG A 72 -16.75 -16.24 -6.06
N SER A 73 -15.50 -16.51 -6.43
CA SER A 73 -14.97 -17.87 -6.56
C SER A 73 -14.46 -18.42 -5.24
N VAL A 74 -14.35 -17.57 -4.21
CA VAL A 74 -13.78 -17.91 -2.92
C VAL A 74 -14.89 -18.34 -1.96
N LYS A 75 -14.79 -19.56 -1.46
CA LYS A 75 -15.71 -20.07 -0.42
C LYS A 75 -15.33 -19.48 0.95
N CYS A 76 -16.32 -18.98 1.69
CA CYS A 76 -16.11 -18.51 3.06
C CYS A 76 -15.57 -19.65 3.94
N GLY A 77 -14.57 -19.34 4.76
CA GLY A 77 -13.88 -20.31 5.61
C GLY A 77 -12.76 -21.07 4.91
N SER A 78 -12.54 -20.87 3.58
CA SER A 78 -11.43 -21.51 2.85
C SER A 78 -10.07 -20.88 3.17
N ASP A 79 -8.99 -21.56 2.84
CA ASP A 79 -7.64 -21.05 3.02
C ASP A 79 -7.37 -19.83 2.14
N ALA A 80 -7.99 -19.76 0.96
CA ALA A 80 -7.94 -18.58 0.10
C ALA A 80 -8.59 -17.36 0.76
N GLU A 81 -9.79 -17.52 1.34
CA GLU A 81 -10.47 -16.43 2.07
C GLU A 81 -9.61 -15.94 3.24
N LYS A 82 -9.06 -16.84 4.04
CA LYS A 82 -8.18 -16.48 5.16
C LYS A 82 -6.94 -15.73 4.69
N ALA A 83 -6.30 -16.19 3.60
CA ALA A 83 -5.11 -15.52 3.06
C ALA A 83 -5.43 -14.12 2.54
N ILE A 84 -6.56 -13.94 1.86
CA ILE A 84 -7.05 -12.63 1.39
C ILE A 84 -7.36 -11.72 2.57
N SER A 85 -8.09 -12.22 3.57
CA SER A 85 -8.45 -11.47 4.77
C SER A 85 -7.21 -10.96 5.51
N MET A 86 -6.21 -11.82 5.69
CA MET A 86 -4.95 -11.44 6.33
C MET A 86 -4.17 -10.40 5.51
N ASN A 87 -4.12 -10.53 4.18
CA ASN A 87 -3.46 -9.55 3.33
C ASN A 87 -4.14 -8.17 3.39
N ILE A 88 -5.47 -8.14 3.25
CA ILE A 88 -6.23 -6.88 3.30
C ILE A 88 -6.12 -6.25 4.69
N THR A 89 -6.19 -7.05 5.76
CA THR A 89 -5.99 -6.57 7.14
C THR A 89 -4.61 -5.98 7.34
N ALA A 90 -3.56 -6.64 6.86
CA ALA A 90 -2.19 -6.14 6.96
C ALA A 90 -2.03 -4.79 6.23
N ASN A 91 -2.61 -4.64 5.04
CA ASN A 91 -2.63 -3.36 4.31
C ASN A 91 -3.42 -2.30 5.08
N PHE A 92 -4.61 -2.65 5.60
CA PHE A 92 -5.47 -1.75 6.36
C PHE A 92 -4.79 -1.23 7.63
N LEU A 93 -4.05 -2.08 8.32
CA LEU A 93 -3.28 -1.70 9.51
C LEU A 93 -1.94 -1.01 9.19
N GLY A 94 -1.57 -0.90 7.92
CA GLY A 94 -0.30 -0.29 7.50
C GLY A 94 0.92 -1.18 7.73
N LEU A 95 0.74 -2.51 7.81
CA LEU A 95 1.80 -3.52 7.98
C LEU A 95 2.47 -3.82 6.63
N ALA A 96 3.13 -2.84 6.02
CA ALA A 96 3.70 -2.97 4.67
C ALA A 96 4.62 -4.19 4.52
N ASN A 97 5.44 -4.50 5.53
CA ASN A 97 6.37 -5.62 5.51
C ASN A 97 5.65 -6.98 5.54
N ALA A 98 4.53 -7.09 6.26
CA ALA A 98 3.72 -8.31 6.33
C ALA A 98 2.75 -8.44 5.14
N ALA A 99 2.26 -7.32 4.61
CA ALA A 99 1.29 -7.31 3.53
C ALA A 99 1.80 -7.99 2.25
N THR A 100 3.08 -7.79 1.88
CA THR A 100 3.66 -8.37 0.66
C THR A 100 3.68 -9.91 0.67
N PRO A 101 4.25 -10.61 1.67
CA PRO A 101 4.23 -12.07 1.70
C PRO A 101 2.81 -12.64 1.83
N LEU A 102 1.91 -11.96 2.57
CA LEU A 102 0.50 -12.34 2.66
C LEU A 102 -0.22 -12.18 1.32
N GLY A 103 0.06 -11.12 0.56
CA GLY A 103 -0.47 -10.90 -0.78
C GLY A 103 -0.03 -11.99 -1.77
N ILE A 104 1.25 -12.38 -1.72
CA ILE A 104 1.77 -13.48 -2.54
C ILE A 104 1.06 -14.79 -2.18
N LYS A 105 0.85 -15.06 -0.88
CA LYS A 105 0.12 -16.24 -0.43
C LYS A 105 -1.33 -16.22 -0.92
N ALA A 106 -2.03 -15.11 -0.77
CA ALA A 106 -3.40 -14.94 -1.25
C ALA A 106 -3.51 -15.13 -2.76
N MET A 107 -2.56 -14.58 -3.53
CA MET A 107 -2.53 -14.75 -4.98
C MET A 107 -2.29 -16.21 -5.40
N ARG A 108 -1.44 -16.93 -4.68
CA ARG A 108 -1.20 -18.37 -4.92
C ARG A 108 -2.44 -19.23 -4.64
N GLU A 109 -3.19 -18.92 -3.57
CA GLU A 109 -4.42 -19.64 -3.28
C GLU A 109 -5.51 -19.34 -4.33
N LEU A 110 -5.59 -18.09 -4.83
CA LEU A 110 -6.48 -17.75 -5.94
C LEU A 110 -6.07 -18.44 -7.24
N ASP A 111 -4.79 -18.56 -7.52
CA ASP A 111 -4.28 -19.26 -8.69
C ASP A 111 -4.63 -20.77 -8.64
N ARG A 112 -4.51 -21.40 -7.48
CA ARG A 112 -4.98 -22.78 -7.27
C ARG A 112 -6.47 -22.95 -7.56
N LEU A 113 -7.31 -21.98 -7.18
CA LEU A 113 -8.74 -21.99 -7.47
C LEU A 113 -9.04 -21.74 -8.95
N ASN A 114 -8.17 -21.04 -9.65
CA ASN A 114 -8.30 -20.77 -11.09
C ASN A 114 -8.14 -22.05 -11.95
N GLY A 115 -7.41 -23.05 -11.45
CA GLY A 115 -7.24 -24.37 -12.06
C GLY A 115 -6.69 -24.32 -13.50
N SER A 116 -6.94 -25.39 -14.27
CA SER A 116 -6.44 -25.52 -15.66
C SER A 116 -7.10 -24.55 -16.64
N ARG A 117 -8.11 -23.79 -16.26
CA ARG A 117 -8.85 -22.88 -17.17
C ARG A 117 -8.07 -21.64 -17.60
N GLY A 118 -6.93 -21.35 -16.96
CA GLY A 118 -6.24 -20.11 -17.19
C GLY A 118 -4.75 -20.13 -16.92
N ALA A 119 -4.02 -21.17 -17.29
CA ALA A 119 -2.56 -21.24 -17.09
C ALA A 119 -1.79 -19.97 -17.52
N HIS A 120 -2.44 -19.07 -18.27
CA HIS A 120 -1.87 -17.82 -18.76
C HIS A 120 -2.75 -16.57 -18.54
N CYS A 121 -3.90 -16.70 -17.82
CA CYS A 121 -4.81 -15.58 -17.59
C CYS A 121 -5.17 -15.45 -16.12
N ALA A 122 -5.03 -14.24 -15.57
CA ALA A 122 -5.49 -13.94 -14.23
C ALA A 122 -7.03 -14.06 -14.12
N SER A 123 -7.52 -14.66 -13.04
CA SER A 123 -8.95 -14.70 -12.75
C SER A 123 -9.48 -13.31 -12.32
N ASP A 124 -10.79 -13.14 -12.37
CA ASP A 124 -11.42 -11.90 -11.92
C ASP A 124 -11.12 -11.60 -10.45
N ASP A 125 -11.03 -12.64 -9.60
CA ASP A 125 -10.69 -12.50 -8.19
C ASP A 125 -9.21 -12.13 -8.00
N MET A 126 -8.29 -12.63 -8.83
CA MET A 126 -6.88 -12.19 -8.82
C MET A 126 -6.76 -10.71 -9.22
N CYS A 127 -7.51 -10.28 -10.23
CA CYS A 127 -7.58 -8.87 -10.64
C CYS A 127 -8.18 -8.00 -9.51
N MET A 128 -9.22 -8.47 -8.85
CA MET A 128 -9.84 -7.78 -7.71
C MET A 128 -8.87 -7.60 -6.55
N LEU A 129 -8.11 -8.65 -6.20
CA LEU A 129 -7.09 -8.55 -5.15
C LEU A 129 -5.99 -7.54 -5.51
N ALA A 130 -5.53 -7.54 -6.77
CA ALA A 130 -4.54 -6.57 -7.24
C ALA A 130 -5.08 -5.13 -7.17
N VAL A 131 -6.33 -4.89 -7.54
CA VAL A 131 -6.98 -3.58 -7.46
C VAL A 131 -7.09 -3.11 -6.01
N LEU A 132 -7.53 -3.98 -5.09
CA LEU A 132 -7.66 -3.64 -3.67
C LEU A 132 -6.31 -3.29 -3.03
N ASN A 133 -5.26 -4.06 -3.34
CA ASN A 133 -3.90 -3.76 -2.87
C ASN A 133 -3.37 -2.45 -3.44
N SER A 134 -3.68 -2.14 -4.71
CA SER A 134 -3.28 -0.88 -5.35
C SER A 134 -4.03 0.33 -4.80
N ALA A 135 -5.27 0.17 -4.34
CA ALA A 135 -6.05 1.23 -3.70
C ALA A 135 -5.47 1.65 -2.34
N SER A 136 -4.61 0.81 -1.74
CA SER A 136 -3.84 1.10 -0.52
C SER A 136 -4.66 1.74 0.60
N VAL A 137 -5.78 1.12 0.97
CA VAL A 137 -6.63 1.59 2.08
C VAL A 137 -5.91 1.32 3.39
N GLN A 138 -5.48 2.39 4.07
CA GLN A 138 -4.75 2.31 5.34
C GLN A 138 -5.51 3.06 6.43
N LEU A 139 -5.66 2.45 7.60
CA LEU A 139 -6.24 3.10 8.77
C LEU A 139 -5.29 4.19 9.30
N ILE A 140 -4.01 3.86 9.38
CA ILE A 140 -2.98 4.79 9.82
C ILE A 140 -1.89 4.87 8.73
N PRO A 141 -1.83 5.99 7.99
CA PRO A 141 -0.83 6.20 6.94
C PRO A 141 0.53 6.58 7.55
N SER A 142 1.12 5.65 8.31
CA SER A 142 2.33 5.87 9.11
C SER A 142 3.50 6.44 8.31
N THR A 143 3.71 5.98 7.09
CA THR A 143 4.77 6.48 6.21
C THR A 143 4.57 7.96 5.86
N LEU A 144 3.35 8.37 5.54
CA LEU A 144 3.06 9.77 5.19
C LEU A 144 3.14 10.68 6.41
N ILE A 145 2.69 10.21 7.58
CA ILE A 145 2.85 10.92 8.84
C ILE A 145 4.34 11.10 9.17
N ALA A 146 5.16 10.04 8.99
CA ALA A 146 6.59 10.10 9.19
C ALA A 146 7.28 11.12 8.27
N ILE A 147 6.94 11.12 6.98
CA ILE A 147 7.48 12.08 6.01
C ILE A 147 7.10 13.51 6.38
N ARG A 148 5.85 13.77 6.73
CA ARG A 148 5.40 15.10 7.16
C ARG A 148 6.08 15.57 8.43
N SER A 149 6.24 14.67 9.41
CA SER A 149 6.97 14.94 10.64
C SER A 149 8.43 15.30 10.37
N ALA A 150 9.12 14.51 9.53
CA ALA A 150 10.50 14.77 9.14
C ALA A 150 10.66 16.07 8.32
N ALA A 151 9.62 16.48 7.59
CA ALA A 151 9.57 17.75 6.86
C ALA A 151 9.21 18.96 7.76
N GLY A 152 9.01 18.76 9.07
CA GLY A 152 8.75 19.85 10.02
C GLY A 152 7.31 20.34 10.04
N ALA A 153 6.32 19.53 9.62
CA ALA A 153 4.91 19.91 9.71
C ALA A 153 4.48 20.09 11.17
N ALA A 154 3.73 21.16 11.47
CA ALA A 154 3.24 21.47 12.81
C ALA A 154 2.26 20.39 13.34
N ASP A 155 1.41 19.86 12.46
CA ASP A 155 0.54 18.72 12.74
C ASP A 155 0.68 17.66 11.62
N PRO A 156 1.52 16.64 11.80
CA PRO A 156 1.67 15.57 10.83
C PRO A 156 0.43 14.69 10.65
N GLY A 157 -0.48 14.67 11.66
CA GLY A 157 -1.68 13.83 11.68
C GLY A 157 -2.86 14.38 10.85
N GLU A 158 -2.86 15.65 10.52
CA GLU A 158 -3.94 16.31 9.75
C GLU A 158 -4.26 15.63 8.42
N ILE A 159 -3.27 14.95 7.83
CA ILE A 159 -3.41 14.24 6.56
C ILE A 159 -4.26 12.95 6.64
N ILE A 160 -4.58 12.45 7.83
CA ILE A 160 -5.29 11.18 8.02
C ILE A 160 -6.67 11.22 7.37
N LEU A 161 -7.45 12.26 7.64
CA LEU A 161 -8.81 12.41 7.11
C LEU A 161 -8.85 12.53 5.57
N PRO A 162 -8.04 13.40 4.94
CA PRO A 162 -7.93 13.44 3.48
C PRO A 162 -7.52 12.10 2.86
N ILE A 163 -6.62 11.35 3.49
CA ILE A 163 -6.19 10.04 2.99
C ILE A 163 -7.33 9.02 3.07
N TRP A 164 -8.12 9.02 4.12
CA TRP A 164 -9.26 8.13 4.25
C TRP A 164 -10.29 8.39 3.15
N ILE A 165 -10.61 9.65 2.88
CA ILE A 165 -11.53 10.03 1.79
C ILE A 165 -10.96 9.60 0.44
N ALA A 166 -9.71 9.92 0.16
CA ALA A 166 -9.06 9.58 -1.11
C ALA A 166 -8.98 8.07 -1.33
N SER A 167 -8.56 7.30 -0.32
CA SER A 167 -8.46 5.84 -0.42
C SER A 167 -9.82 5.17 -0.52
N ALA A 168 -10.86 5.68 0.17
CA ALA A 168 -12.22 5.17 0.02
C ALA A 168 -12.77 5.39 -1.40
N VAL A 169 -12.56 6.58 -1.98
CA VAL A 169 -12.96 6.89 -3.36
C VAL A 169 -12.18 6.01 -4.35
N THR A 170 -10.87 5.86 -4.14
CA THR A 170 -10.01 5.02 -5.02
C THR A 170 -10.43 3.56 -4.94
N ALA A 171 -10.69 3.03 -3.74
CA ALA A 171 -11.17 1.66 -3.58
C ALA A 171 -12.54 1.45 -4.23
N ALA A 172 -13.48 2.36 -4.00
CA ALA A 172 -14.83 2.26 -4.59
C ALA A 172 -14.79 2.30 -6.12
N SER A 173 -14.02 3.24 -6.71
CA SER A 173 -13.86 3.35 -8.15
C SER A 173 -13.15 2.13 -8.75
N GLY A 174 -12.10 1.64 -8.10
CA GLY A 174 -11.37 0.44 -8.52
C GLY A 174 -12.24 -0.82 -8.48
N ILE A 175 -12.99 -1.04 -7.41
CA ILE A 175 -13.94 -2.16 -7.27
C ILE A 175 -15.03 -2.07 -8.36
N ALA A 176 -15.59 -0.88 -8.59
CA ALA A 176 -16.60 -0.67 -9.63
C ALA A 176 -16.03 -0.99 -11.02
N ALA A 177 -14.84 -0.49 -11.33
CA ALA A 177 -14.17 -0.76 -12.61
C ALA A 177 -13.88 -2.27 -12.79
N ALA A 178 -13.34 -2.94 -11.77
CA ALA A 178 -13.06 -4.37 -11.81
C ALA A 178 -14.33 -5.18 -12.04
N LYS A 179 -15.45 -4.86 -11.36
CA LYS A 179 -16.74 -5.53 -11.56
C LYS A 179 -17.36 -5.29 -12.94
N ILE A 180 -17.21 -4.09 -13.50
CA ILE A 180 -17.70 -3.77 -14.85
C ILE A 180 -16.89 -4.54 -15.91
N CYS A 181 -15.57 -4.57 -15.77
CA CYS A 181 -14.68 -5.31 -16.67
C CYS A 181 -14.91 -6.82 -16.64
N SER A 182 -15.11 -7.38 -15.42
CA SER A 182 -15.44 -8.79 -15.21
C SER A 182 -16.75 -9.18 -15.94
N ARG A 183 -17.80 -8.34 -15.86
CA ARG A 183 -19.08 -8.60 -16.55
C ARG A 183 -18.95 -8.63 -18.07
N ARG A 184 -18.09 -7.77 -18.63
CA ARG A 184 -17.89 -7.70 -20.10
C ARG A 184 -17.13 -8.91 -20.66
N ARG A 185 -16.38 -9.63 -19.84
CA ARG A 185 -15.62 -10.82 -20.26
C ARG A 185 -16.48 -12.09 -20.30
N CYS A 186 -17.63 -12.08 -19.62
CA CYS A 186 -18.60 -13.18 -19.62
C CYS A 186 -19.69 -13.05 -20.71
N SER A 187 -19.70 -11.99 -21.49
CA SER A 187 -20.57 -11.77 -22.64
C SER A 187 -19.79 -11.92 -23.94
#